data_4365672a1625cd57a87cf97aba777568
#
_entry.id   4365672a1625cd57a87cf97aba777568
#
_cell.length_a   1.000
_cell.length_b   1.000
_cell.length_c   1.000
_cell.angle_alpha   90.00
_cell.angle_beta   90.00
_cell.angle_gamma   90.00
#
_symmetry.space_group_name_H-M   'P 1'
#
loop_
_entity.id
_entity.type
_entity.pdbx_description
1 polymer ?
#
loop_
_entity_poly.entity_id
_entity_poly.type
_entity_poly.pdbx_seq_one_letter_code
_entity_poly.pdbx_strand_id
1 'polypeptide(L)'
;IRSCLVGSEMCIRDRYYGSTIGISGRGESVAQKANYCEIDPNKVDKYGVPTLRFNYKWTDNEIKQAKHMQDTFEEIIHNMGGIPLWGKPGKDANYGLNKPGWIIHEVGTTRMGNNPRKSVTNEFERLHDVNNVYVVDAGPFVSQADKNPTWTILALAWRSSEHIVEQFKKQNFS
;
A
#
# COMPACT_ATOMS: atom_id res chain seq x y z
N ILE A 1 -10.19 32.63 -34.32
CA ILE A 1 -8.98 31.84 -34.52
C ILE A 1 -8.34 31.71 -33.16
N ARG A 2 -8.48 30.57 -32.59
CA ARG A 2 -7.81 30.25 -31.31
C ARG A 2 -6.35 29.98 -31.65
N SER A 3 -5.48 30.85 -31.23
CA SER A 3 -4.06 30.56 -31.13
C SER A 3 -3.86 29.54 -30.01
N CYS A 4 -4.13 28.30 -30.31
CA CYS A 4 -3.66 27.22 -29.46
C CYS A 4 -2.13 27.23 -29.57
N LEU A 5 -1.43 27.57 -28.51
CA LEU A 5 0.02 27.44 -28.48
C LEU A 5 0.32 25.95 -28.74
N VAL A 6 0.94 25.69 -29.90
CA VAL A 6 1.36 24.33 -30.28
C VAL A 6 2.26 23.79 -29.16
N GLY A 7 1.82 22.71 -28.52
CA GLY A 7 2.53 22.13 -27.40
C GLY A 7 1.96 22.43 -26.01
N SER A 8 0.85 23.18 -25.88
CA SER A 8 0.17 23.28 -24.58
C SER A 8 -0.46 21.91 -24.23
N GLU A 9 -0.45 21.57 -22.94
CA GLU A 9 -0.99 20.32 -22.41
C GLU A 9 -2.46 20.11 -22.83
N MET A 10 -3.23 21.20 -23.00
CA MET A 10 -4.60 21.18 -23.46
C MET A 10 -4.71 20.74 -24.94
N CYS A 11 -3.82 21.21 -25.82
CA CYS A 11 -3.83 20.85 -27.23
C CYS A 11 -3.40 19.38 -27.45
N ILE A 12 -2.46 18.89 -26.65
CA ILE A 12 -2.04 17.48 -26.65
C ILE A 12 -3.21 16.61 -26.19
N ARG A 13 -3.91 17.01 -25.13
CA ARG A 13 -5.07 16.28 -24.59
C ARG A 13 -6.21 16.20 -25.62
N ASP A 14 -6.56 17.33 -26.27
CA ASP A 14 -7.60 17.36 -27.29
C ASP A 14 -7.25 16.51 -28.52
N ARG A 15 -5.99 16.51 -28.93
CA ARG A 15 -5.52 15.77 -30.11
C ARG A 15 -5.53 14.26 -29.90
N TYR A 16 -5.24 13.80 -28.65
CA TYR A 16 -5.15 12.39 -28.31
C TYR A 16 -6.33 11.91 -27.46
N TYR A 17 -7.38 12.72 -27.33
CA TYR A 17 -8.56 12.31 -26.60
C TYR A 17 -9.16 11.03 -27.17
N GLY A 18 -9.31 10.01 -26.30
CA GLY A 18 -9.81 8.68 -26.71
C GLY A 18 -8.81 7.78 -27.44
N SER A 19 -7.59 8.28 -27.78
CA SER A 19 -6.57 7.49 -28.47
C SER A 19 -5.40 7.09 -27.56
N THR A 20 -5.37 7.56 -26.32
CA THR A 20 -4.32 7.21 -25.34
C THR A 20 -4.90 6.44 -24.18
N ILE A 21 -4.17 5.39 -23.76
CA ILE A 21 -4.46 4.62 -22.54
C ILE A 21 -3.23 4.62 -21.67
N GLY A 22 -3.46 4.58 -20.35
CA GLY A 22 -2.40 4.37 -19.36
C GLY A 22 -2.55 3.00 -18.72
N ILE A 23 -1.44 2.29 -18.56
CA ILE A 23 -1.38 1.03 -17.83
C ILE A 23 -0.55 1.25 -16.57
N SER A 24 -1.08 0.88 -15.43
CA SER A 24 -0.35 0.90 -14.14
C SER A 24 -0.48 -0.44 -13.45
N GLY A 25 0.59 -0.88 -12.80
CA GLY A 25 0.62 -2.13 -12.06
C GLY A 25 0.62 -1.90 -10.55
N ARG A 26 0.08 -2.87 -9.86
CA ARG A 26 0.16 -3.01 -8.40
C ARG A 26 0.85 -4.33 -8.12
N GLY A 27 1.76 -4.35 -7.15
CA GLY A 27 2.44 -5.54 -6.72
C GLY A 27 2.50 -5.60 -5.20
N GLU A 28 2.81 -6.75 -4.68
CA GLU A 28 3.00 -6.96 -3.25
C GLU A 28 4.42 -6.58 -2.84
N SER A 29 4.56 -5.90 -1.71
CA SER A 29 5.82 -5.79 -1.00
C SER A 29 5.86 -6.80 0.13
N VAL A 30 6.82 -7.70 0.10
CA VAL A 30 6.97 -8.74 1.12
C VAL A 30 7.44 -8.13 2.43
N ALA A 31 6.73 -8.46 3.52
CA ALA A 31 7.06 -7.98 4.86
C ALA A 31 8.47 -8.41 5.29
N GLN A 32 9.28 -7.45 5.74
CA GLN A 32 10.66 -7.65 6.18
C GLN A 32 10.95 -6.91 7.47
N LYS A 33 11.82 -7.48 8.31
CA LYS A 33 12.23 -6.84 9.57
C LYS A 33 12.92 -5.47 9.37
N ALA A 34 13.56 -5.26 8.24
CA ALA A 34 14.23 -4.00 7.92
C ALA A 34 13.24 -2.88 7.57
N ASN A 35 12.01 -3.24 7.19
CA ASN A 35 10.92 -2.30 6.91
C ASN A 35 10.02 -2.22 8.15
N TYR A 36 10.17 -1.15 8.92
CA TYR A 36 9.46 -0.96 10.19
C TYR A 36 9.11 0.50 10.43
N CYS A 37 8.21 0.73 11.34
CA CYS A 37 7.93 2.05 11.90
C CYS A 37 8.27 2.08 13.38
N GLU A 38 8.66 3.24 13.86
CA GLU A 38 8.97 3.50 15.27
C GLU A 38 8.60 4.93 15.63
N ILE A 39 8.48 5.22 16.91
CA ILE A 39 8.32 6.59 17.39
C ILE A 39 9.64 7.35 17.16
N ASP A 40 9.56 8.50 16.50
CA ASP A 40 10.72 9.37 16.35
C ASP A 40 11.04 10.07 17.68
N PRO A 41 12.18 9.79 18.31
CA PRO A 41 12.52 10.36 19.61
C PRO A 41 12.82 11.86 19.56
N ASN A 42 13.04 12.41 18.37
CA ASN A 42 13.49 13.79 18.18
C ASN A 42 12.44 14.70 17.55
N LYS A 43 11.25 14.16 17.21
CA LYS A 43 10.26 14.90 16.46
C LYS A 43 8.87 14.73 17.04
N VAL A 44 8.23 15.86 17.31
CA VAL A 44 6.82 15.93 17.73
C VAL A 44 6.02 16.74 16.70
N ASP A 45 4.73 16.52 16.67
CA ASP A 45 3.80 17.32 15.88
C ASP A 45 3.51 18.68 16.57
N LYS A 46 2.62 19.48 15.98
CA LYS A 46 2.22 20.80 16.53
C LYS A 46 1.50 20.73 17.88
N TYR A 47 1.09 19.56 18.32
CA TYR A 47 0.42 19.33 19.60
C TYR A 47 1.35 18.70 20.64
N GLY A 48 2.61 18.47 20.31
CA GLY A 48 3.59 17.82 21.19
C GLY A 48 3.52 16.29 21.17
N VAL A 49 2.73 15.69 20.26
CA VAL A 49 2.64 14.23 20.13
C VAL A 49 3.82 13.71 19.30
N PRO A 50 4.56 12.69 19.79
CA PRO A 50 5.65 12.09 19.02
C PRO A 50 5.17 11.59 17.64
N THR A 51 5.93 11.89 16.60
CA THR A 51 5.63 11.44 15.23
C THR A 51 6.20 10.06 14.97
N LEU A 52 5.65 9.36 13.98
CA LEU A 52 6.21 8.09 13.51
C LEU A 52 7.34 8.36 12.51
N ARG A 53 8.38 7.54 12.61
CA ARG A 53 9.45 7.42 11.64
C ARG A 53 9.33 6.08 10.94
N PHE A 54 9.30 6.10 9.60
CA PHE A 54 9.24 4.90 8.78
C PHE A 54 10.63 4.62 8.20
N ASN A 55 11.11 3.41 8.41
CA ASN A 55 12.28 2.87 7.73
C ASN A 55 11.81 1.86 6.69
N TYR A 56 11.88 2.25 5.42
CA TYR A 56 11.35 1.43 4.34
C TYR A 56 12.27 1.46 3.12
N LYS A 57 12.55 0.29 2.56
CA LYS A 57 13.37 0.14 1.37
C LYS A 57 12.81 -0.98 0.48
N TRP A 58 12.75 -0.72 -0.81
CA TRP A 58 12.46 -1.75 -1.80
C TRP A 58 13.55 -2.82 -1.80
N THR A 59 13.14 -4.07 -1.95
CA THR A 59 14.06 -5.21 -2.09
C THR A 59 14.22 -5.58 -3.56
N ASP A 60 15.12 -6.52 -3.82
CA ASP A 60 15.30 -7.08 -5.16
C ASP A 60 14.03 -7.72 -5.72
N ASN A 61 13.14 -8.21 -4.83
CA ASN A 61 11.88 -8.81 -5.24
C ASN A 61 10.94 -7.77 -5.86
N GLU A 62 10.72 -6.65 -5.20
CA GLU A 62 9.87 -5.56 -5.71
C GLU A 62 10.47 -4.94 -6.99
N ILE A 63 11.80 -4.80 -7.06
CA ILE A 63 12.48 -4.32 -8.26
C ILE A 63 12.28 -5.29 -9.44
N LYS A 64 12.37 -6.61 -9.21
CA LYS A 64 12.11 -7.62 -10.24
C LYS A 64 10.65 -7.62 -10.69
N GLN A 65 9.70 -7.48 -9.76
CA GLN A 65 8.28 -7.34 -10.08
C GLN A 65 8.04 -6.12 -10.97
N ALA A 66 8.59 -4.96 -10.60
CA ALA A 66 8.45 -3.74 -11.37
C ALA A 66 9.02 -3.90 -12.79
N LYS A 67 10.20 -4.48 -12.92
CA LYS A 67 10.79 -4.78 -14.24
C LYS A 67 9.87 -5.67 -15.07
N HIS A 68 9.39 -6.76 -14.51
CA HIS A 68 8.48 -7.68 -15.20
C HIS A 68 7.18 -6.98 -15.63
N MET A 69 6.60 -6.13 -14.77
CA MET A 69 5.41 -5.34 -15.13
C MET A 69 5.67 -4.43 -16.31
N GLN A 70 6.81 -3.74 -16.35
CA GLN A 70 7.16 -2.86 -17.49
C GLN A 70 7.30 -3.65 -18.80
N ASP A 71 7.92 -4.81 -18.74
CA ASP A 71 8.04 -5.70 -19.92
C ASP A 71 6.66 -6.18 -20.40
N THR A 72 5.79 -6.59 -19.47
CA THR A 72 4.40 -7.01 -19.76
C THR A 72 3.54 -5.87 -20.31
N PHE A 73 3.66 -4.65 -19.78
CA PHE A 73 2.91 -3.50 -20.28
C PHE A 73 3.28 -3.15 -21.73
N GLU A 74 4.57 -3.21 -22.04
CA GLU A 74 5.05 -2.99 -23.41
C GLU A 74 4.47 -4.06 -24.36
N GLU A 75 4.48 -5.34 -23.97
CA GLU A 75 3.90 -6.43 -24.72
C GLU A 75 2.39 -6.25 -24.94
N ILE A 76 1.64 -5.86 -23.90
CA ILE A 76 0.20 -5.57 -24.02
C ILE A 76 -0.05 -4.45 -25.01
N ILE A 77 0.69 -3.34 -24.94
CA ILE A 77 0.55 -2.19 -25.84
C ILE A 77 0.78 -2.63 -27.30
N HIS A 78 1.84 -3.40 -27.55
CA HIS A 78 2.14 -3.91 -28.88
C HIS A 78 1.07 -4.86 -29.41
N ASN A 79 0.60 -5.78 -28.59
CA ASN A 79 -0.46 -6.74 -28.99
C ASN A 79 -1.80 -6.05 -29.24
N MET A 80 -2.05 -4.90 -28.64
CA MET A 80 -3.21 -4.05 -28.94
C MET A 80 -3.03 -3.21 -30.22
N GLY A 81 -1.88 -3.27 -30.90
CA GLY A 81 -1.57 -2.40 -32.03
C GLY A 81 -1.21 -0.96 -31.62
N GLY A 82 -0.95 -0.72 -30.33
CA GLY A 82 -0.57 0.57 -29.79
C GLY A 82 0.92 0.86 -29.98
N ILE A 83 1.27 2.13 -29.78
CA ILE A 83 2.66 2.61 -29.80
C ILE A 83 2.96 3.20 -28.43
N PRO A 84 4.03 2.76 -27.72
CA PRO A 84 4.45 3.38 -26.47
C PRO A 84 4.79 4.86 -26.70
N LEU A 85 4.14 5.77 -25.97
CA LEU A 85 4.38 7.21 -26.09
C LEU A 85 5.69 7.64 -25.42
N TRP A 86 6.13 6.89 -24.41
CA TRP A 86 7.36 7.12 -23.66
C TRP A 86 8.14 5.82 -23.52
N GLY A 87 9.45 5.93 -23.42
CA GLY A 87 10.29 4.78 -23.09
C GLY A 87 9.96 4.25 -21.70
N LYS A 88 10.02 2.93 -21.52
CA LYS A 88 9.83 2.34 -20.19
C LYS A 88 10.91 2.78 -19.21
N PRO A 89 10.56 3.05 -17.94
CA PRO A 89 11.53 3.39 -16.91
C PRO A 89 12.57 2.28 -16.74
N GLY A 90 13.84 2.67 -16.75
CA GLY A 90 14.96 1.75 -16.56
C GLY A 90 15.33 1.54 -15.10
N LYS A 91 16.46 0.89 -14.88
CA LYS A 91 17.01 0.58 -13.55
C LYS A 91 17.24 1.84 -12.71
N ASP A 92 17.71 2.92 -13.32
CA ASP A 92 18.00 4.19 -12.62
C ASP A 92 16.73 4.86 -12.04
N ALA A 93 15.58 4.56 -12.63
CA ALA A 93 14.26 4.96 -12.15
C ALA A 93 13.52 3.84 -11.38
N ASN A 94 14.23 2.83 -10.90
CA ASN A 94 13.66 1.65 -10.26
C ASN A 94 12.47 1.05 -11.04
N TYR A 95 12.56 1.05 -12.36
CA TYR A 95 11.49 0.58 -13.26
C TYR A 95 10.12 1.23 -13.02
N GLY A 96 10.11 2.48 -12.56
CA GLY A 96 8.88 3.24 -12.30
C GLY A 96 8.23 2.97 -10.95
N LEU A 97 8.91 2.29 -10.02
CA LEU A 97 8.45 2.18 -8.64
C LEU A 97 8.38 3.56 -7.99
N ASN A 98 7.25 3.88 -7.41
CA ASN A 98 7.09 5.09 -6.60
C ASN A 98 8.01 5.06 -5.37
N LYS A 99 8.34 6.22 -4.86
CA LYS A 99 9.02 6.31 -3.56
C LYS A 99 8.12 5.69 -2.47
N PRO A 100 8.71 5.01 -1.47
CA PRO A 100 7.95 4.55 -0.31
C PRO A 100 7.13 5.69 0.33
N GLY A 101 5.91 5.39 0.76
CA GLY A 101 5.00 6.38 1.34
C GLY A 101 4.19 7.22 0.34
N TRP A 102 4.31 6.97 -0.96
CA TRP A 102 3.52 7.65 -1.99
C TRP A 102 2.23 6.93 -2.37
N ILE A 103 2.02 5.76 -1.85
CA ILE A 103 0.81 4.96 -2.06
C ILE A 103 0.03 4.85 -0.75
N ILE A 104 -1.23 4.54 -0.81
CA ILE A 104 -2.17 4.55 0.33
C ILE A 104 -2.66 3.14 0.70
N HIS A 105 -1.85 2.13 0.48
CA HIS A 105 -2.19 0.73 0.74
C HIS A 105 -1.17 0.06 1.68
N GLU A 106 -0.61 0.84 2.60
CA GLU A 106 0.32 0.32 3.61
C GLU A 106 -0.44 -0.56 4.61
N VAL A 107 0.15 -1.71 4.92
CA VAL A 107 -0.43 -2.71 5.83
C VAL A 107 0.65 -3.29 6.74
N GLY A 108 0.23 -4.03 7.78
CA GLY A 108 1.14 -4.88 8.56
C GLY A 108 1.89 -4.19 9.70
N THR A 109 1.57 -2.92 10.04
CA THR A 109 2.21 -2.20 11.15
C THR A 109 1.92 -2.85 12.51
N THR A 110 0.73 -3.44 12.66
CA THR A 110 0.28 -4.17 13.87
C THR A 110 -0.06 -5.62 13.53
N ARG A 111 0.77 -6.23 12.70
CA ARG A 111 0.55 -7.56 12.11
C ARG A 111 0.00 -8.57 13.10
N MET A 112 -1.07 -9.27 12.68
CA MET A 112 -1.67 -10.34 13.48
C MET A 112 -0.85 -11.65 13.45
N GLY A 113 -1.06 -12.49 14.47
CA GLY A 113 -0.46 -13.82 14.54
C GLY A 113 -0.68 -14.46 15.90
N ASN A 114 -0.37 -15.75 16.00
CA ASN A 114 -0.58 -16.55 17.22
C ASN A 114 0.58 -16.45 18.22
N ASN A 115 1.66 -15.77 17.87
CA ASN A 115 2.83 -15.67 18.74
C ASN A 115 3.09 -14.20 19.10
N PRO A 116 2.88 -13.79 20.38
CA PRO A 116 3.07 -12.40 20.83
C PRO A 116 4.51 -11.88 20.69
N ARG A 117 5.50 -12.76 20.56
CA ARG A 117 6.89 -12.35 20.26
C ARG A 117 7.12 -11.98 18.79
N LYS A 118 6.16 -12.31 17.91
CA LYS A 118 6.29 -12.13 16.45
C LYS A 118 5.14 -11.36 15.82
N SER A 119 4.11 -11.02 16.60
CA SER A 119 2.92 -10.31 16.17
C SER A 119 2.48 -9.33 17.24
N VAL A 120 1.71 -8.33 16.83
CA VAL A 120 1.19 -7.28 17.72
C VAL A 120 -0.25 -7.61 18.14
N THR A 121 -1.04 -8.14 17.20
CA THR A 121 -2.43 -8.53 17.45
C THR A 121 -2.62 -10.04 17.25
N ASN A 122 -3.70 -10.57 17.85
CA ASN A 122 -4.17 -11.94 17.61
C ASN A 122 -5.08 -12.02 16.38
N GLU A 123 -5.67 -13.20 16.12
CA GLU A 123 -6.59 -13.45 14.99
C GLU A 123 -7.87 -12.61 15.02
N PHE A 124 -8.24 -12.03 16.15
CA PHE A 124 -9.38 -11.12 16.29
C PHE A 124 -8.96 -9.64 16.33
N GLU A 125 -7.76 -9.31 15.85
CA GLU A 125 -7.23 -7.94 15.81
C GLU A 125 -7.07 -7.29 17.20
N ARG A 126 -7.14 -8.08 18.28
CA ARG A 126 -6.91 -7.64 19.65
C ARG A 126 -5.41 -7.62 19.94
N LEU A 127 -4.92 -6.58 20.61
CA LEU A 127 -3.54 -6.53 21.05
C LEU A 127 -3.23 -7.70 22.00
N HIS A 128 -2.02 -8.26 21.90
CA HIS A 128 -1.57 -9.31 22.81
C HIS A 128 -1.34 -8.77 24.23
N ASP A 129 -0.86 -7.54 24.35
CA ASP A 129 -0.45 -6.94 25.63
C ASP A 129 -1.59 -6.19 26.34
N VAL A 130 -2.68 -5.87 25.62
CA VAL A 130 -3.79 -5.07 26.14
C VAL A 130 -5.13 -5.69 25.69
N ASN A 131 -5.83 -6.31 26.62
CA ASN A 131 -7.01 -7.13 26.33
C ASN A 131 -8.24 -6.38 25.82
N ASN A 132 -8.33 -5.08 26.05
CA ASN A 132 -9.48 -4.25 25.68
C ASN A 132 -9.19 -3.30 24.50
N VAL A 133 -8.09 -3.50 23.78
CA VAL A 133 -7.73 -2.71 22.58
C VAL A 133 -7.72 -3.57 21.35
N TYR A 134 -8.42 -3.11 20.32
CA TYR A 134 -8.51 -3.74 19.01
C TYR A 134 -8.04 -2.76 17.93
N VAL A 135 -7.37 -3.28 16.93
CA VAL A 135 -6.89 -2.51 15.77
C VAL A 135 -7.65 -2.98 14.55
N VAL A 136 -8.61 -2.21 14.06
CA VAL A 136 -9.58 -2.60 13.03
C VAL A 136 -9.35 -1.88 11.70
N ASP A 137 -8.09 -1.71 11.35
CA ASP A 137 -7.63 -1.13 10.09
C ASP A 137 -6.79 -2.13 9.28
N ALA A 138 -5.94 -1.67 8.38
CA ALA A 138 -5.03 -2.52 7.61
C ALA A 138 -3.76 -2.92 8.39
N GLY A 139 -3.54 -2.40 9.59
CA GLY A 139 -2.39 -2.72 10.44
C GLY A 139 -2.23 -4.21 10.74
N PRO A 140 -3.30 -4.96 11.09
CA PRO A 140 -3.24 -6.39 11.40
C PRO A 140 -2.90 -7.31 10.22
N PHE A 141 -2.95 -6.84 8.98
CA PHE A 141 -2.69 -7.68 7.81
C PHE A 141 -1.29 -8.29 7.86
N VAL A 142 -1.18 -9.55 7.49
CA VAL A 142 0.10 -10.28 7.40
C VAL A 142 0.75 -10.14 6.04
N SER A 143 -0.05 -9.86 5.02
CA SER A 143 0.35 -9.58 3.64
C SER A 143 -0.72 -8.75 2.95
N GLN A 144 -0.34 -8.08 1.89
CA GLN A 144 -1.23 -7.35 1.01
C GLN A 144 -0.89 -7.71 -0.42
N ALA A 145 -1.77 -8.43 -1.07
CA ALA A 145 -1.67 -8.71 -2.49
C ALA A 145 -1.87 -7.42 -3.33
N ASP A 146 -2.02 -7.57 -4.62
CA ASP A 146 -2.23 -6.48 -5.58
C ASP A 146 -3.61 -5.80 -5.49
N LYS A 147 -4.48 -6.19 -4.56
CA LYS A 147 -5.87 -5.72 -4.45
C LYS A 147 -6.04 -4.57 -3.48
N ASN A 148 -7.11 -3.80 -3.66
CA ASN A 148 -7.52 -2.76 -2.72
C ASN A 148 -7.94 -3.39 -1.37
N PRO A 149 -7.45 -2.90 -0.22
CA PRO A 149 -7.63 -3.58 1.06
C PRO A 149 -8.97 -3.35 1.75
N THR A 150 -9.75 -2.34 1.35
CA THR A 150 -10.92 -1.84 2.11
C THR A 150 -11.96 -2.93 2.41
N TRP A 151 -12.31 -3.77 1.43
CA TRP A 151 -13.27 -4.85 1.65
C TRP A 151 -12.77 -5.87 2.68
N THR A 152 -11.48 -6.18 2.66
CA THR A 152 -10.88 -7.09 3.64
C THR A 152 -10.84 -6.44 5.03
N ILE A 153 -10.53 -5.15 5.12
CA ILE A 153 -10.60 -4.39 6.39
C ILE A 153 -12.01 -4.48 6.97
N LEU A 154 -13.05 -4.20 6.17
CA LEU A 154 -14.44 -4.26 6.63
C LEU A 154 -14.84 -5.66 7.10
N ALA A 155 -14.44 -6.71 6.39
CA ALA A 155 -14.73 -8.09 6.78
C ALA A 155 -14.06 -8.49 8.11
N LEU A 156 -12.79 -8.09 8.30
CA LEU A 156 -12.05 -8.34 9.53
C LEU A 156 -12.62 -7.52 10.70
N ALA A 157 -12.90 -6.22 10.49
CA ALA A 157 -13.53 -5.36 11.49
C ALA A 157 -14.90 -5.88 11.93
N TRP A 158 -15.69 -6.42 11.00
CA TRP A 158 -16.97 -7.08 11.33
C TRP A 158 -16.74 -8.28 12.26
N ARG A 159 -15.85 -9.19 11.88
CA ARG A 159 -15.52 -10.37 12.71
C ARG A 159 -15.02 -9.96 14.11
N SER A 160 -14.17 -8.95 14.19
CA SER A 160 -13.65 -8.44 15.47
C SER A 160 -14.77 -7.81 16.30
N SER A 161 -15.70 -7.11 15.67
CA SER A 161 -16.87 -6.54 16.36
C SER A 161 -17.79 -7.62 16.95
N GLU A 162 -18.05 -8.71 16.22
CA GLU A 162 -18.80 -9.86 16.75
C GLU A 162 -18.07 -10.48 17.96
N HIS A 163 -16.76 -10.65 17.84
CA HIS A 163 -15.93 -11.15 18.94
C HIS A 163 -15.99 -10.24 20.18
N ILE A 164 -15.91 -8.91 20.01
CA ILE A 164 -16.05 -7.95 21.09
C ILE A 164 -17.37 -8.12 21.82
N VAL A 165 -18.48 -8.22 21.10
CA VAL A 165 -19.82 -8.44 21.67
C VAL A 165 -19.88 -9.74 22.47
N GLU A 166 -19.29 -10.83 21.95
CA GLU A 166 -19.21 -12.09 22.66
C GLU A 166 -18.38 -12.00 23.95
N GLN A 167 -17.21 -11.37 23.89
CA GLN A 167 -16.36 -11.19 25.09
C GLN A 167 -17.04 -10.31 26.13
N PHE A 168 -17.75 -9.26 25.69
CA PHE A 168 -18.52 -8.39 26.58
C PHE A 168 -19.61 -9.18 27.31
N LYS A 169 -20.38 -10.03 26.61
CA LYS A 169 -21.41 -10.89 27.23
C LYS A 169 -20.83 -11.89 28.23
N LYS A 170 -19.60 -12.34 27.99
CA LYS A 170 -18.87 -13.28 28.87
C LYS A 170 -18.12 -12.57 30.02
N GLN A 171 -18.12 -11.24 30.07
CA GLN A 171 -17.37 -10.41 31.03
C GLN A 171 -15.83 -10.65 30.98
N ASN A 172 -15.29 -10.96 29.80
CA ASN A 172 -13.90 -11.36 29.59
C ASN A 172 -12.98 -10.21 29.18
N PHE A 173 -13.18 -9.00 29.68
CA PHE A 173 -12.30 -7.84 29.41
C PHE A 173 -11.36 -7.46 30.57
N SER A 174 -11.30 -8.28 31.60
CA SER A 174 -10.38 -8.09 32.73
C SER A 174 -8.99 -8.65 32.44
#